data_228d8d90f051cd13385d2088d9a3b217
#
_entry.id   228d8d90f051cd13385d2088d9a3b217
#
_cell.length_a   1.000
_cell.length_b   1.000
_cell.length_c   1.000
_cell.angle_alpha   90.00
_cell.angle_beta   90.00
_cell.angle_gamma   90.00
#
_symmetry.space_group_name_H-M   'P 1'
#
loop_
_entity.id
_entity.type
_entity.pdbx_description
1 polymer ?
#
loop_
_entity_poly.entity_id
_entity_poly.type
_entity_poly.pdbx_seq_one_letter_code
_entity_poly.pdbx_strand_id
1 'polypeptide(L)'
;MNPTKKPKIAIVCEFLFVMGGAERVVYALHEAFPDAPIYTAMYDKDRALPEFRDLDIRTTWLQNVPKKLRKLYKLFPTLQVKAFRDLDLSEFDIIITSSYLNANQVRKTRDDQVLISYCHTPARYYWSHYEEYRKNPGYGKLDPLIRLLIPLFVPHQRKLDYEAAQNVDIFIANSTETQQRIKKYYNKPSTVIFPPVETNRFEPARERDNFYMTMGRQLPYKRYDLVVAACTKLGVPLKVFGNGPAHDQLVEIAGPTIEFRTDRFGDASDTELENALNHAKGWIYAAEEDFGIVQVEALAAGAPVIALGRGGTLDIVQDGESGVLFHEQTVDAIVDAIKKAEATTFLPGT
;
A
#
# COMPACT_ATOMS: atom_id res chain seq x y z
N MET A 1 22.66 23.76 -13.47
CA MET A 1 21.37 24.48 -13.47
C MET A 1 21.60 25.98 -13.41
N ASN A 2 20.88 26.76 -14.20
CA ASN A 2 20.94 28.21 -14.14
C ASN A 2 20.22 28.65 -12.82
N PRO A 3 20.88 29.32 -11.86
CA PRO A 3 20.34 29.58 -10.52
C PRO A 3 19.12 30.50 -10.48
N THR A 4 18.69 31.05 -11.63
CA THR A 4 17.59 32.02 -11.71
C THR A 4 16.28 31.44 -12.25
N LYS A 5 16.26 30.16 -12.72
CA LYS A 5 15.07 29.55 -13.30
C LYS A 5 14.52 28.46 -12.37
N LYS A 6 13.24 28.58 -11.99
CA LYS A 6 12.52 27.53 -11.25
C LYS A 6 12.57 26.23 -12.08
N PRO A 7 13.02 25.07 -11.52
CA PRO A 7 13.10 23.84 -12.28
C PRO A 7 11.70 23.36 -12.68
N LYS A 8 11.60 22.83 -13.90
CA LYS A 8 10.37 22.15 -14.36
C LYS A 8 10.33 20.74 -13.77
N ILE A 9 9.22 20.38 -13.16
CA ILE A 9 9.04 19.10 -12.47
C ILE A 9 7.94 18.30 -13.17
N ALA A 10 8.13 16.99 -13.31
CA ALA A 10 7.08 16.03 -13.66
C ALA A 10 6.92 15.01 -12.53
N ILE A 11 5.68 14.64 -12.23
CA ILE A 11 5.34 13.52 -11.33
C ILE A 11 4.95 12.33 -12.19
N VAL A 12 5.48 11.14 -11.89
CA VAL A 12 5.16 9.90 -12.62
C VAL A 12 4.71 8.84 -11.62
N CYS A 13 3.56 8.22 -11.89
CA CYS A 13 3.03 7.15 -11.02
C CYS A 13 2.53 5.95 -11.85
N GLU A 14 2.23 4.84 -11.17
CA GLU A 14 1.84 3.59 -11.82
C GLU A 14 0.48 3.72 -12.52
N PHE A 15 -0.59 3.78 -11.74
CA PHE A 15 -1.97 3.79 -12.20
C PHE A 15 -2.80 4.74 -11.34
N LEU A 16 -3.80 5.39 -11.95
CA LEU A 16 -4.77 6.22 -11.25
C LEU A 16 -6.19 5.70 -11.54
N PHE A 17 -6.53 4.55 -10.97
CA PHE A 17 -7.85 3.93 -11.06
C PHE A 17 -8.26 3.19 -9.76
N VAL A 18 -7.63 3.53 -8.65
CA VAL A 18 -7.93 3.03 -7.30
C VAL A 18 -7.79 4.20 -6.34
N MET A 19 -8.53 4.17 -5.26
CA MET A 19 -8.36 5.11 -4.14
C MET A 19 -7.53 4.42 -3.05
N GLY A 20 -6.21 4.56 -3.12
CA GLY A 20 -5.27 3.87 -2.23
C GLY A 20 -4.22 4.80 -1.64
N GLY A 21 -3.36 4.23 -0.80
CA GLY A 21 -2.30 4.98 -0.12
C GLY A 21 -1.24 5.55 -1.07
N ALA A 22 -0.93 4.83 -2.15
CA ALA A 22 0.02 5.32 -3.15
C ALA A 22 -0.52 6.53 -3.92
N GLU A 23 -1.81 6.53 -4.25
CA GLU A 23 -2.49 7.63 -4.92
C GLU A 23 -2.56 8.87 -4.03
N ARG A 24 -2.75 8.73 -2.72
CA ARG A 24 -2.68 9.84 -1.74
C ARG A 24 -1.29 10.48 -1.71
N VAL A 25 -0.22 9.68 -1.84
CA VAL A 25 1.15 10.22 -1.97
C VAL A 25 1.32 11.02 -3.26
N VAL A 26 0.76 10.54 -4.39
CA VAL A 26 0.79 11.27 -5.65
C VAL A 26 0.07 12.62 -5.52
N TYR A 27 -1.07 12.63 -4.83
CA TYR A 27 -1.81 13.86 -4.58
C TYR A 27 -0.99 14.84 -3.70
N ALA A 28 -0.39 14.36 -2.61
CA ALA A 28 0.48 15.18 -1.77
C ALA A 28 1.72 15.72 -2.51
N LEU A 29 2.28 14.94 -3.43
CA LEU A 29 3.36 15.43 -4.31
C LEU A 29 2.85 16.54 -5.23
N HIS A 30 1.62 16.44 -5.74
CA HIS A 30 1.01 17.51 -6.53
C HIS A 30 0.77 18.78 -5.68
N GLU A 31 0.30 18.64 -4.44
CA GLU A 31 0.14 19.79 -3.54
C GLU A 31 1.48 20.52 -3.28
N ALA A 32 2.58 19.75 -3.15
CA ALA A 32 3.92 20.32 -3.00
C ALA A 32 4.44 20.95 -4.30
N PHE A 33 4.02 20.44 -5.46
CA PHE A 33 4.46 20.87 -6.80
C PHE A 33 3.26 21.08 -7.73
N PRO A 34 2.42 22.10 -7.50
CA PRO A 34 1.14 22.25 -8.20
C PRO A 34 1.26 22.51 -9.71
N ASP A 35 2.40 23.02 -10.17
CA ASP A 35 2.68 23.24 -11.60
C ASP A 35 3.16 21.96 -12.32
N ALA A 36 3.38 20.85 -11.60
CA ALA A 36 3.91 19.61 -12.17
C ALA A 36 2.78 18.76 -12.78
N PRO A 37 2.83 18.43 -14.08
CA PRO A 37 1.90 17.46 -14.65
C PRO A 37 2.15 16.07 -14.06
N ILE A 38 1.07 15.27 -13.97
CA ILE A 38 1.11 13.89 -13.49
C ILE A 38 1.05 12.94 -14.68
N TYR A 39 2.09 12.14 -14.86
CA TYR A 39 2.14 11.06 -15.85
C TYR A 39 1.77 9.73 -15.20
N THR A 40 0.94 8.96 -15.86
CA THR A 40 0.52 7.64 -15.36
C THR A 40 0.34 6.63 -16.50
N ALA A 41 0.49 5.34 -16.23
CA ALA A 41 0.26 4.33 -17.25
C ALA A 41 -1.19 4.36 -17.76
N MET A 42 -2.16 4.42 -16.85
CA MET A 42 -3.60 4.50 -17.16
C MET A 42 -4.33 5.28 -16.07
N TYR A 43 -5.34 6.04 -16.49
CA TYR A 43 -6.23 6.84 -15.63
C TYR A 43 -7.69 6.48 -15.85
N ASP A 44 -8.44 6.34 -14.78
CA ASP A 44 -9.90 6.16 -14.80
C ASP A 44 -10.52 7.21 -13.86
N LYS A 45 -11.09 8.24 -14.45
CA LYS A 45 -11.63 9.41 -13.73
C LYS A 45 -12.74 9.08 -12.73
N ASP A 46 -13.48 7.98 -12.98
CA ASP A 46 -14.60 7.58 -12.14
C ASP A 46 -14.16 6.72 -10.94
N ARG A 47 -12.94 6.15 -10.98
CA ARG A 47 -12.42 5.22 -10.00
C ARG A 47 -11.22 5.75 -9.21
N ALA A 48 -10.57 6.79 -9.71
CA ALA A 48 -9.49 7.48 -9.02
C ALA A 48 -10.03 8.41 -7.93
N LEU A 49 -9.14 8.93 -7.09
CA LEU A 49 -9.48 9.96 -6.12
C LEU A 49 -10.16 11.15 -6.83
N PRO A 50 -11.27 11.68 -6.26
CA PRO A 50 -11.99 12.81 -6.87
C PRO A 50 -11.11 14.03 -7.14
N GLU A 51 -10.09 14.26 -6.31
CA GLU A 51 -9.14 15.36 -6.35
C GLU A 51 -8.31 15.38 -7.65
N PHE A 52 -8.17 14.22 -8.32
CA PHE A 52 -7.45 14.14 -9.60
C PHE A 52 -8.24 14.65 -10.80
N ARG A 53 -9.55 14.94 -10.66
CA ARG A 53 -10.45 15.22 -11.80
C ARG A 53 -10.07 16.43 -12.63
N ASP A 54 -9.52 17.45 -11.98
CA ASP A 54 -9.20 18.74 -12.59
C ASP A 54 -7.69 18.98 -12.75
N LEU A 55 -6.87 17.95 -12.52
CA LEU A 55 -5.42 18.03 -12.64
C LEU A 55 -4.94 17.72 -14.06
N ASP A 56 -3.74 18.22 -14.43
CA ASP A 56 -3.05 17.87 -15.68
C ASP A 56 -2.51 16.43 -15.60
N ILE A 57 -3.36 15.45 -15.94
CA ILE A 57 -3.01 14.03 -15.96
C ILE A 57 -2.75 13.59 -17.40
N ARG A 58 -1.55 13.12 -17.65
CA ARG A 58 -1.07 12.65 -18.94
C ARG A 58 -0.84 11.14 -18.88
N THR A 59 -1.43 10.39 -19.79
CA THR A 59 -1.37 8.95 -19.80
C THR A 59 -0.42 8.41 -20.85
N THR A 60 0.13 7.20 -20.60
CA THR A 60 0.86 6.48 -21.64
C THR A 60 -0.09 5.98 -22.74
N TRP A 61 0.48 5.43 -23.82
CA TRP A 61 -0.29 4.79 -24.90
C TRP A 61 -1.14 3.60 -24.43
N LEU A 62 -0.86 3.01 -23.25
CA LEU A 62 -1.70 1.96 -22.65
C LEU A 62 -3.15 2.41 -22.41
N GLN A 63 -3.37 3.70 -22.23
CA GLN A 63 -4.70 4.28 -22.12
C GLN A 63 -5.57 4.03 -23.37
N ASN A 64 -4.97 3.92 -24.54
CA ASN A 64 -5.65 3.71 -25.82
C ASN A 64 -5.97 2.23 -26.10
N VAL A 65 -5.47 1.31 -25.27
CA VAL A 65 -5.81 -0.11 -25.38
C VAL A 65 -7.29 -0.33 -25.05
N PRO A 66 -8.04 -1.14 -25.83
CA PRO A 66 -9.46 -1.40 -25.57
C PRO A 66 -9.73 -1.82 -24.11
N LYS A 67 -10.82 -1.29 -23.50
CA LYS A 67 -11.15 -1.51 -22.07
C LYS A 67 -11.15 -2.98 -21.65
N LYS A 68 -11.58 -3.91 -22.52
CA LYS A 68 -11.56 -5.35 -22.27
C LYS A 68 -10.14 -5.91 -22.10
N LEU A 69 -9.19 -5.42 -22.91
CA LEU A 69 -7.79 -5.87 -22.88
C LEU A 69 -7.00 -5.16 -21.77
N ARG A 70 -7.39 -3.95 -21.36
CA ARG A 70 -6.76 -3.26 -20.22
C ARG A 70 -6.81 -4.10 -18.94
N LYS A 71 -7.88 -4.88 -18.72
CA LYS A 71 -8.00 -5.78 -17.56
C LYS A 71 -6.90 -6.84 -17.51
N LEU A 72 -6.27 -7.14 -18.64
CA LEU A 72 -5.17 -8.09 -18.75
C LEU A 72 -3.77 -7.46 -18.56
N TYR A 73 -3.69 -6.17 -18.19
CA TYR A 73 -2.43 -5.45 -18.07
C TYR A 73 -1.40 -6.16 -17.17
N LYS A 74 -1.86 -6.87 -16.14
CA LYS A 74 -1.02 -7.65 -15.23
C LYS A 74 -0.30 -8.82 -15.90
N LEU A 75 -0.83 -9.33 -17.02
CA LEU A 75 -0.22 -10.42 -17.79
C LEU A 75 0.90 -9.95 -18.72
N PHE A 76 1.01 -8.64 -18.93
CA PHE A 76 1.98 -8.06 -19.88
C PHE A 76 2.87 -6.99 -19.22
N PRO A 77 3.65 -7.35 -18.18
CA PRO A 77 4.49 -6.37 -17.46
C PRO A 77 5.51 -5.70 -18.37
N THR A 78 6.02 -6.40 -19.39
CA THR A 78 6.98 -5.83 -20.35
C THR A 78 6.38 -4.69 -21.19
N LEU A 79 5.05 -4.74 -21.48
CA LEU A 79 4.37 -3.63 -22.15
C LEU A 79 4.27 -2.40 -21.25
N GLN A 80 4.12 -2.59 -19.95
CA GLN A 80 4.16 -1.46 -19.00
C GLN A 80 5.55 -0.84 -18.95
N VAL A 81 6.59 -1.67 -18.86
CA VAL A 81 7.99 -1.20 -18.95
C VAL A 81 8.18 -0.34 -20.19
N LYS A 82 7.76 -0.84 -21.37
CA LYS A 82 7.86 -0.10 -22.61
C LYS A 82 7.08 1.22 -22.55
N ALA A 83 5.86 1.21 -22.03
CA ALA A 83 5.02 2.40 -21.97
C ALA A 83 5.65 3.53 -21.14
N PHE A 84 6.28 3.22 -20.02
CA PHE A 84 7.01 4.23 -19.22
C PHE A 84 8.29 4.69 -19.92
N ARG A 85 9.02 3.79 -20.60
CA ARG A 85 10.23 4.14 -21.35
C ARG A 85 9.96 5.00 -22.58
N ASP A 86 8.76 4.93 -23.13
CA ASP A 86 8.33 5.72 -24.30
C ASP A 86 7.83 7.14 -23.92
N LEU A 87 7.73 7.46 -22.63
CA LEU A 87 7.36 8.81 -22.20
C LEU A 87 8.45 9.81 -22.56
N ASP A 88 8.06 10.88 -23.25
CA ASP A 88 8.96 12.02 -23.49
C ASP A 88 8.88 12.97 -22.28
N LEU A 89 9.92 12.97 -21.48
CA LEU A 89 10.10 13.84 -20.30
C LEU A 89 11.27 14.83 -20.51
N SER A 90 11.66 15.09 -21.76
CA SER A 90 12.83 15.91 -22.11
C SER A 90 12.72 17.37 -21.66
N GLU A 91 11.50 17.90 -21.49
CA GLU A 91 11.29 19.28 -21.04
C GLU A 91 11.48 19.52 -19.55
N PHE A 92 11.52 18.44 -18.73
CA PHE A 92 11.58 18.54 -17.28
C PHE A 92 13.02 18.44 -16.77
N ASP A 93 13.32 19.20 -15.74
CA ASP A 93 14.63 19.19 -15.07
C ASP A 93 14.66 18.15 -13.93
N ILE A 94 13.50 17.94 -13.28
CA ILE A 94 13.34 16.97 -12.21
C ILE A 94 12.16 16.05 -12.54
N ILE A 95 12.37 14.75 -12.42
CA ILE A 95 11.34 13.73 -12.56
C ILE A 95 11.16 13.07 -11.18
N ILE A 96 9.95 13.12 -10.63
CA ILE A 96 9.62 12.47 -9.35
C ILE A 96 8.73 11.28 -9.65
N THR A 97 9.19 10.07 -9.36
CA THR A 97 8.37 8.86 -9.50
C THR A 97 7.76 8.48 -8.15
N SER A 98 6.47 8.12 -8.14
CA SER A 98 5.81 7.43 -7.03
C SER A 98 5.65 5.98 -7.44
N SER A 99 6.55 5.09 -6.97
CA SER A 99 6.73 3.76 -7.59
C SER A 99 6.59 2.61 -6.60
N TYR A 100 5.84 1.60 -7.04
CA TYR A 100 5.78 0.28 -6.41
C TYR A 100 5.93 -0.87 -7.44
N LEU A 101 6.10 -0.53 -8.73
CA LEU A 101 6.26 -1.52 -9.81
C LEU A 101 7.14 -0.99 -10.96
N ASN A 102 6.60 -0.21 -11.89
CA ASN A 102 7.26 0.12 -13.17
C ASN A 102 7.47 1.63 -13.40
N ALA A 103 6.99 2.53 -12.54
CA ALA A 103 7.14 3.98 -12.74
C ALA A 103 8.62 4.40 -12.85
N ASN A 104 9.52 3.68 -12.19
CA ASN A 104 10.97 3.91 -12.29
C ASN A 104 11.57 3.52 -13.66
N GLN A 105 10.79 2.94 -14.57
CA GLN A 105 11.25 2.61 -15.94
C GLN A 105 11.35 3.84 -16.86
N VAL A 106 10.92 5.02 -16.42
CA VAL A 106 11.16 6.28 -17.15
C VAL A 106 12.65 6.50 -17.38
N ARG A 107 12.97 7.23 -18.45
CA ARG A 107 14.35 7.47 -18.86
C ARG A 107 14.70 8.95 -18.75
N LYS A 108 15.86 9.23 -18.20
CA LYS A 108 16.48 10.53 -18.38
C LYS A 108 16.89 10.69 -19.85
N THR A 109 16.65 11.83 -20.41
CA THR A 109 16.99 12.18 -21.81
C THR A 109 18.17 13.14 -21.89
N ARG A 110 18.57 13.72 -20.73
CA ARG A 110 19.71 14.62 -20.58
C ARG A 110 20.46 14.27 -19.30
N ASP A 111 21.76 14.51 -19.29
CA ASP A 111 22.63 14.19 -18.14
C ASP A 111 22.35 15.09 -16.91
N ASP A 112 21.81 16.30 -17.12
CA ASP A 112 21.48 17.26 -16.07
C ASP A 112 20.10 17.03 -15.43
N GLN A 113 19.29 16.09 -15.94
CA GLN A 113 18.02 15.70 -15.31
C GLN A 113 18.26 14.92 -14.02
N VAL A 114 17.44 15.20 -13.01
CA VAL A 114 17.45 14.48 -11.75
C VAL A 114 16.20 13.58 -11.65
N LEU A 115 16.42 12.29 -11.43
CA LEU A 115 15.36 11.30 -11.21
C LEU A 115 15.28 10.95 -9.72
N ILE A 116 14.18 11.34 -9.07
CA ILE A 116 13.89 11.06 -7.66
C ILE A 116 12.80 9.99 -7.62
N SER A 117 13.01 8.92 -6.86
CA SER A 117 11.99 7.89 -6.68
C SER A 117 11.46 7.90 -5.24
N TYR A 118 10.19 8.24 -5.06
CA TYR A 118 9.45 7.87 -3.86
C TYR A 118 9.01 6.42 -4.00
N CYS A 119 9.73 5.53 -3.34
CA CYS A 119 9.56 4.10 -3.44
C CYS A 119 8.63 3.59 -2.33
N HIS A 120 7.45 3.12 -2.72
CA HIS A 120 6.53 2.46 -1.78
C HIS A 120 7.04 1.08 -1.37
N THR A 121 7.65 0.38 -2.30
CA THR A 121 8.37 -0.89 -2.11
C THR A 121 9.03 -1.28 -3.45
N PRO A 122 10.18 -1.93 -3.46
CA PRO A 122 10.66 -2.67 -4.63
C PRO A 122 9.62 -3.70 -5.07
N ALA A 123 9.42 -3.85 -6.39
CA ALA A 123 8.33 -4.66 -6.95
C ALA A 123 8.14 -6.01 -6.25
N ARG A 124 7.14 -6.14 -5.38
CA ARG A 124 6.91 -7.31 -4.51
C ARG A 124 6.86 -8.62 -5.29
N TYR A 125 6.23 -8.61 -6.47
CA TYR A 125 6.10 -9.77 -7.35
C TYR A 125 7.44 -10.34 -7.81
N TYR A 126 8.47 -9.51 -7.89
CA TYR A 126 9.79 -9.91 -8.35
C TYR A 126 10.73 -10.22 -7.20
N TRP A 127 10.56 -9.56 -6.03
CA TRP A 127 11.51 -9.59 -4.93
C TRP A 127 10.93 -10.24 -3.67
N SER A 128 10.35 -9.47 -2.76
CA SER A 128 10.03 -9.90 -1.40
C SER A 128 8.97 -11.01 -1.32
N HIS A 129 7.95 -10.98 -2.19
CA HIS A 129 6.81 -11.91 -2.17
C HIS A 129 6.81 -12.87 -3.37
N TYR A 130 7.94 -13.03 -4.05
CA TYR A 130 8.04 -13.88 -5.24
C TYR A 130 7.53 -15.31 -5.01
N GLU A 131 7.96 -15.95 -3.92
CA GLU A 131 7.57 -17.34 -3.62
C GLU A 131 6.07 -17.47 -3.31
N GLU A 132 5.49 -16.48 -2.68
CA GLU A 132 4.06 -16.43 -2.40
C GLU A 132 3.24 -16.31 -3.68
N TYR A 133 3.58 -15.34 -4.54
CA TYR A 133 2.92 -15.17 -5.83
C TYR A 133 3.16 -16.34 -6.78
N ARG A 134 4.31 -16.99 -6.70
CA ARG A 134 4.56 -18.22 -7.45
C ARG A 134 3.65 -19.36 -7.00
N LYS A 135 3.40 -19.51 -5.70
CA LYS A 135 2.49 -20.53 -5.16
C LYS A 135 1.03 -20.22 -5.46
N ASN A 136 0.64 -18.96 -5.33
CA ASN A 136 -0.74 -18.47 -5.48
C ASN A 136 -0.82 -17.25 -6.40
N PRO A 137 -0.75 -17.42 -7.73
CA PRO A 137 -0.76 -16.33 -8.68
C PRO A 137 -2.06 -15.50 -8.66
N GLY A 138 -3.19 -16.10 -8.28
CA GLY A 138 -4.48 -15.42 -8.15
C GLY A 138 -5.23 -15.21 -9.46
N TYR A 139 -4.99 -16.04 -10.48
CA TYR A 139 -5.66 -16.02 -11.78
C TYR A 139 -6.67 -17.18 -11.95
N GLY A 140 -7.01 -17.88 -10.84
CA GLY A 140 -7.99 -18.95 -10.82
C GLY A 140 -7.57 -20.13 -11.68
N LYS A 141 -8.40 -20.50 -12.68
CA LYS A 141 -8.14 -21.67 -13.55
C LYS A 141 -6.83 -21.60 -14.34
N LEU A 142 -6.23 -20.41 -14.48
CA LEU A 142 -4.96 -20.21 -15.18
C LEU A 142 -3.73 -20.38 -14.26
N ASP A 143 -3.93 -20.53 -12.96
CA ASP A 143 -2.83 -20.63 -11.99
C ASP A 143 -1.79 -21.70 -12.31
N PRO A 144 -2.15 -22.94 -12.74
CA PRO A 144 -1.14 -23.94 -13.09
C PRO A 144 -0.22 -23.51 -14.22
N LEU A 145 -0.76 -22.89 -15.26
CA LEU A 145 0.02 -22.36 -16.38
C LEU A 145 0.91 -21.18 -15.94
N ILE A 146 0.34 -20.27 -15.16
CA ILE A 146 1.08 -19.08 -14.69
C ILE A 146 2.22 -19.48 -13.75
N ARG A 147 2.01 -20.46 -12.86
CA ARG A 147 3.08 -21.03 -12.02
C ARG A 147 4.27 -21.53 -12.82
N LEU A 148 4.00 -22.17 -13.96
CA LEU A 148 5.05 -22.68 -14.86
C LEU A 148 5.80 -21.54 -15.55
N LEU A 149 5.11 -20.44 -15.89
CA LEU A 149 5.67 -19.31 -16.63
C LEU A 149 6.42 -18.30 -15.74
N ILE A 150 5.98 -18.11 -14.48
CA ILE A 150 6.61 -17.14 -13.54
C ILE A 150 8.14 -17.28 -13.45
N PRO A 151 8.73 -18.50 -13.28
CA PRO A 151 10.19 -18.64 -13.20
C PRO A 151 10.94 -18.23 -14.47
N LEU A 152 10.27 -18.26 -15.62
CA LEU A 152 10.87 -17.84 -16.90
C LEU A 152 10.83 -16.32 -17.08
N PHE A 153 9.78 -15.67 -16.59
CA PHE A 153 9.57 -14.23 -16.74
C PHE A 153 10.26 -13.39 -15.67
N VAL A 154 10.20 -13.82 -14.42
CA VAL A 154 10.66 -13.01 -13.29
C VAL A 154 12.14 -12.66 -13.34
N PRO A 155 13.10 -13.53 -13.76
CA PRO A 155 14.49 -13.14 -13.88
C PRO A 155 14.71 -11.97 -14.86
N HIS A 156 13.98 -11.95 -15.97
CA HIS A 156 14.03 -10.84 -16.92
C HIS A 156 13.45 -9.55 -16.31
N GLN A 157 12.31 -9.65 -15.62
CA GLN A 157 11.70 -8.49 -14.95
C GLN A 157 12.58 -7.94 -13.82
N ARG A 158 13.23 -8.81 -13.04
CA ARG A 158 14.21 -8.40 -12.02
C ARG A 158 15.38 -7.61 -12.64
N LYS A 159 15.87 -8.07 -13.79
CA LYS A 159 16.94 -7.37 -14.50
C LYS A 159 16.49 -5.96 -14.93
N LEU A 160 15.31 -5.85 -15.55
CA LEU A 160 14.76 -4.56 -15.97
C LEU A 160 14.51 -3.61 -14.80
N ASP A 161 13.99 -4.15 -13.70
CA ASP A 161 13.70 -3.39 -12.47
C ASP A 161 14.99 -2.92 -11.79
N TYR A 162 15.99 -3.80 -11.69
CA TYR A 162 17.31 -3.44 -11.17
C TYR A 162 18.00 -2.38 -12.03
N GLU A 163 17.99 -2.52 -13.36
CA GLU A 163 18.55 -1.53 -14.29
C GLU A 163 17.86 -0.17 -14.15
N ALA A 164 16.53 -0.16 -14.03
CA ALA A 164 15.78 1.07 -13.81
C ALA A 164 16.17 1.74 -12.49
N ALA A 165 16.32 0.95 -11.42
CA ALA A 165 16.74 1.44 -10.11
C ALA A 165 18.16 2.05 -10.14
N GLN A 166 19.07 1.55 -11.01
CA GLN A 166 20.41 2.16 -11.14
C GLN A 166 20.37 3.56 -11.75
N ASN A 167 19.36 3.89 -12.56
CA ASN A 167 19.18 5.21 -13.18
C ASN A 167 18.56 6.24 -12.23
N VAL A 168 18.02 5.81 -11.08
CA VAL A 168 17.49 6.71 -10.04
C VAL A 168 18.65 7.36 -9.30
N ASP A 169 18.64 8.70 -9.23
CA ASP A 169 19.66 9.48 -8.55
C ASP A 169 19.42 9.52 -7.03
N ILE A 170 18.16 9.69 -6.62
CA ILE A 170 17.76 9.80 -5.20
C ILE A 170 16.58 8.87 -4.92
N PHE A 171 16.74 7.97 -3.96
CA PHE A 171 15.64 7.17 -3.42
C PHE A 171 15.11 7.75 -2.12
N ILE A 172 13.78 7.89 -2.05
CA ILE A 172 13.01 8.14 -0.84
C ILE A 172 12.22 6.87 -0.54
N ALA A 173 12.38 6.32 0.65
CA ALA A 173 11.64 5.16 1.12
C ALA A 173 10.48 5.59 2.00
N ASN A 174 9.32 4.96 1.86
CA ASN A 174 8.13 5.26 2.68
C ASN A 174 8.20 4.69 4.11
N SER A 175 9.23 3.88 4.42
CA SER A 175 9.43 3.23 5.72
C SER A 175 10.86 2.74 5.88
N THR A 176 11.25 2.41 7.10
CA THR A 176 12.54 1.75 7.37
C THR A 176 12.63 0.38 6.70
N GLU A 177 11.54 -0.38 6.65
CA GLU A 177 11.47 -1.65 5.94
C GLU A 177 11.73 -1.49 4.44
N THR A 178 11.09 -0.50 3.81
CA THR A 178 11.32 -0.21 2.39
C THR A 178 12.74 0.27 2.13
N GLN A 179 13.33 1.05 3.05
CA GLN A 179 14.74 1.45 2.98
C GLN A 179 15.67 0.22 2.96
N GLN A 180 15.43 -0.75 3.84
CA GLN A 180 16.20 -2.00 3.88
C GLN A 180 16.04 -2.81 2.59
N ARG A 181 14.81 -2.86 2.02
CA ARG A 181 14.54 -3.53 0.74
C ARG A 181 15.22 -2.85 -0.44
N ILE A 182 15.23 -1.51 -0.51
CA ILE A 182 15.98 -0.75 -1.53
C ILE A 182 17.47 -1.10 -1.43
N LYS A 183 18.03 -1.10 -0.23
CA LYS A 183 19.44 -1.49 -0.02
C LYS A 183 19.70 -2.93 -0.45
N LYS A 184 18.81 -3.86 -0.07
CA LYS A 184 18.94 -5.30 -0.34
C LYS A 184 18.84 -5.63 -1.83
N TYR A 185 17.84 -5.06 -2.53
CA TYR A 185 17.50 -5.47 -3.89
C TYR A 185 18.13 -4.59 -4.97
N TYR A 186 18.32 -3.30 -4.69
CA TYR A 186 18.87 -2.33 -5.64
C TYR A 186 20.30 -1.91 -5.31
N ASN A 187 20.79 -2.23 -4.12
CA ASN A 187 22.09 -1.79 -3.58
C ASN A 187 22.26 -0.25 -3.63
N LYS A 188 21.17 0.50 -3.41
CA LYS A 188 21.12 1.96 -3.38
C LYS A 188 20.91 2.48 -1.96
N PRO A 189 21.47 3.64 -1.59
CA PRO A 189 21.08 4.36 -0.39
C PRO A 189 19.68 4.98 -0.59
N SER A 190 18.98 5.23 0.51
CA SER A 190 17.72 5.97 0.50
C SER A 190 17.48 6.71 1.81
N THR A 191 16.67 7.76 1.76
CA THR A 191 16.20 8.51 2.94
C THR A 191 14.76 8.10 3.22
N VAL A 192 14.42 7.91 4.49
CA VAL A 192 13.04 7.62 4.89
C VAL A 192 12.26 8.94 4.99
N ILE A 193 11.14 9.02 4.27
CA ILE A 193 10.10 10.05 4.42
C ILE A 193 8.77 9.31 4.44
N PHE A 194 8.11 9.29 5.58
CA PHE A 194 6.83 8.62 5.74
C PHE A 194 5.75 9.23 4.84
N PRO A 195 4.79 8.43 4.35
CA PRO A 195 3.69 8.95 3.55
C PRO A 195 2.78 9.85 4.39
N PRO A 196 2.14 10.84 3.78
CA PRO A 196 1.18 11.69 4.46
C PRO A 196 -0.05 10.85 4.86
N VAL A 197 -0.56 11.10 6.06
CA VAL A 197 -1.80 10.52 6.58
C VAL A 197 -2.69 11.65 7.07
N GLU A 198 -3.93 11.65 6.62
CA GLU A 198 -4.93 12.66 6.99
C GLU A 198 -5.51 12.33 8.36
N THR A 199 -4.82 12.79 9.41
CA THR A 199 -5.17 12.47 10.80
C THR A 199 -6.27 13.35 11.36
N ASN A 200 -6.47 14.55 10.81
CA ASN A 200 -7.43 15.55 11.32
C ASN A 200 -8.90 15.15 11.18
N ARG A 201 -9.20 14.09 10.43
CA ARG A 201 -10.57 13.56 10.26
C ARG A 201 -11.01 12.65 11.40
N PHE A 202 -10.10 12.27 12.31
CA PHE A 202 -10.40 11.39 13.43
C PHE A 202 -10.64 12.19 14.71
N GLU A 203 -11.70 11.80 15.42
CA GLU A 203 -12.09 12.38 16.71
C GLU A 203 -12.19 11.25 17.75
N PRO A 204 -11.08 10.97 18.50
CA PRO A 204 -11.07 9.87 19.47
C PRO A 204 -12.20 9.99 20.48
N ALA A 205 -13.03 8.94 20.61
CA ALA A 205 -14.09 8.90 21.62
C ALA A 205 -13.48 8.86 23.04
N ARG A 206 -14.10 9.57 23.98
CA ARG A 206 -13.69 9.54 25.41
C ARG A 206 -13.88 8.16 26.04
N GLU A 207 -14.98 7.50 25.70
CA GLU A 207 -15.29 6.13 26.09
C GLU A 207 -15.31 5.28 24.83
N ARG A 208 -14.63 4.13 24.87
CA ARG A 208 -14.57 3.21 23.74
C ARG A 208 -15.62 2.12 23.89
N ASP A 209 -16.18 1.77 22.75
CA ASP A 209 -17.09 0.63 22.67
C ASP A 209 -16.31 -0.69 22.86
N ASN A 210 -17.04 -1.73 23.26
CA ASN A 210 -16.44 -3.05 23.49
C ASN A 210 -16.35 -3.87 22.21
N PHE A 211 -15.63 -3.36 21.18
CA PHE A 211 -15.32 -4.14 19.98
C PHE A 211 -13.91 -3.81 19.45
N TYR A 212 -13.27 -4.82 18.87
CA TYR A 212 -12.07 -4.65 18.06
C TYR A 212 -12.44 -4.40 16.61
N MET A 213 -11.50 -3.85 15.85
CA MET A 213 -11.69 -3.58 14.44
C MET A 213 -10.51 -4.08 13.62
N THR A 214 -10.79 -4.51 12.39
CA THR A 214 -9.80 -4.70 11.34
C THR A 214 -10.41 -4.25 10.02
N MET A 215 -9.59 -3.73 9.09
CA MET A 215 -10.10 -3.22 7.82
C MET A 215 -9.10 -3.35 6.67
N GLY A 216 -9.65 -3.45 5.47
CA GLY A 216 -8.92 -3.43 4.22
C GLY A 216 -9.33 -4.53 3.26
N ARG A 217 -8.68 -4.58 2.10
CA ARG A 217 -8.96 -5.60 1.09
C ARG A 217 -8.60 -6.98 1.61
N GLN A 218 -9.57 -7.89 1.66
CA GLN A 218 -9.42 -9.25 2.20
C GLN A 218 -8.64 -10.15 1.22
N LEU A 219 -7.32 -9.96 1.20
CA LEU A 219 -6.38 -10.75 0.43
C LEU A 219 -5.72 -11.80 1.34
N PRO A 220 -5.42 -13.01 0.83
CA PRO A 220 -4.84 -14.08 1.64
C PRO A 220 -3.59 -13.67 2.43
N TYR A 221 -2.67 -12.89 1.84
CA TYR A 221 -1.45 -12.47 2.50
C TYR A 221 -1.68 -11.49 3.67
N LYS A 222 -2.86 -10.85 3.73
CA LYS A 222 -3.23 -9.93 4.82
C LYS A 222 -3.65 -10.65 6.11
N ARG A 223 -3.77 -11.97 6.07
CA ARG A 223 -3.96 -12.86 7.22
C ARG A 223 -5.14 -12.46 8.13
N TYR A 224 -6.23 -11.98 7.53
CA TYR A 224 -7.48 -11.75 8.27
C TYR A 224 -8.03 -13.04 8.89
N ASP A 225 -7.70 -14.20 8.31
CA ASP A 225 -8.01 -15.52 8.84
C ASP A 225 -7.55 -15.68 10.30
N LEU A 226 -6.33 -15.25 10.61
CA LEU A 226 -5.79 -15.33 11.97
C LEU A 226 -6.51 -14.38 12.94
N VAL A 227 -6.84 -13.17 12.48
CA VAL A 227 -7.55 -12.18 13.31
C VAL A 227 -8.96 -12.67 13.64
N VAL A 228 -9.71 -13.12 12.63
CA VAL A 228 -11.08 -13.67 12.82
C VAL A 228 -11.05 -14.89 13.74
N ALA A 229 -10.12 -15.83 13.51
CA ALA A 229 -10.00 -17.03 14.33
C ALA A 229 -9.62 -16.71 15.78
N ALA A 230 -8.72 -15.73 16.02
CA ALA A 230 -8.32 -15.33 17.37
C ALA A 230 -9.47 -14.68 18.14
N CYS A 231 -10.20 -13.74 17.53
CA CYS A 231 -11.36 -13.10 18.14
C CYS A 231 -12.51 -14.10 18.36
N THR A 232 -12.74 -15.03 17.44
CA THR A 232 -13.69 -16.13 17.61
C THR A 232 -13.30 -17.01 18.80
N LYS A 233 -12.03 -17.40 18.93
CA LYS A 233 -11.50 -18.22 20.03
C LYS A 233 -11.67 -17.54 21.39
N LEU A 234 -11.48 -16.22 21.45
CA LEU A 234 -11.66 -15.43 22.67
C LEU A 234 -13.13 -15.08 22.97
N GLY A 235 -14.01 -15.16 21.97
CA GLY A 235 -15.38 -14.66 22.08
C GLY A 235 -15.49 -13.13 22.17
N VAL A 236 -14.46 -12.40 21.74
CA VAL A 236 -14.47 -10.92 21.73
C VAL A 236 -15.12 -10.37 20.48
N PRO A 237 -15.90 -9.27 20.57
CA PRO A 237 -16.50 -8.64 19.38
C PRO A 237 -15.45 -8.07 18.43
N LEU A 238 -15.60 -8.40 17.14
CA LEU A 238 -14.76 -7.89 16.07
C LEU A 238 -15.61 -7.40 14.90
N LYS A 239 -15.37 -6.17 14.47
CA LYS A 239 -15.90 -5.63 13.21
C LYS A 239 -14.84 -5.72 12.10
N VAL A 240 -15.17 -6.43 11.02
CA VAL A 240 -14.29 -6.64 9.86
C VAL A 240 -14.81 -5.80 8.71
N PHE A 241 -14.07 -4.74 8.35
CA PHE A 241 -14.42 -3.86 7.25
C PHE A 241 -13.67 -4.22 5.96
N GLY A 242 -14.37 -4.12 4.84
CA GLY A 242 -13.84 -4.40 3.52
C GLY A 242 -14.23 -5.76 2.96
N ASN A 243 -13.78 -6.02 1.74
CA ASN A 243 -14.11 -7.24 1.00
C ASN A 243 -12.90 -7.74 0.20
N GLY A 244 -12.99 -8.94 -0.37
CA GLY A 244 -11.94 -9.49 -1.22
C GLY A 244 -12.05 -10.99 -1.44
N PRO A 245 -11.09 -11.57 -2.16
CA PRO A 245 -11.11 -12.99 -2.51
C PRO A 245 -11.17 -13.98 -1.35
N ALA A 246 -10.75 -13.55 -0.14
CA ALA A 246 -10.79 -14.40 1.06
C ALA A 246 -12.11 -14.29 1.84
N HIS A 247 -13.06 -13.44 1.43
CA HIS A 247 -14.26 -13.11 2.21
C HIS A 247 -15.06 -14.34 2.63
N ASP A 248 -15.43 -15.20 1.68
CA ASP A 248 -16.26 -16.38 1.97
C ASP A 248 -15.59 -17.33 2.99
N GLN A 249 -14.27 -17.49 2.86
CA GLN A 249 -13.49 -18.28 3.81
C GLN A 249 -13.45 -17.66 5.21
N LEU A 250 -13.41 -16.32 5.31
CA LEU A 250 -13.46 -15.62 6.60
C LEU A 250 -14.82 -15.78 7.27
N VAL A 251 -15.89 -15.71 6.50
CA VAL A 251 -17.27 -15.92 7.01
C VAL A 251 -17.44 -17.36 7.53
N GLU A 252 -16.87 -18.35 6.85
CA GLU A 252 -16.95 -19.77 7.25
C GLU A 252 -16.30 -20.04 8.61
N ILE A 253 -15.20 -19.35 8.96
CA ILE A 253 -14.49 -19.54 10.23
C ILE A 253 -14.94 -18.61 11.35
N ALA A 254 -15.83 -17.66 11.06
CA ALA A 254 -16.27 -16.65 11.98
C ALA A 254 -17.23 -17.19 13.05
N GLY A 255 -16.96 -16.86 14.32
CA GLY A 255 -17.88 -17.09 15.43
C GLY A 255 -18.97 -16.02 15.52
N PRO A 256 -19.92 -16.19 16.48
CA PRO A 256 -21.09 -15.32 16.58
C PRO A 256 -20.80 -13.86 16.98
N THR A 257 -19.58 -13.58 17.45
CA THR A 257 -19.14 -12.24 17.86
C THR A 257 -18.45 -11.46 16.73
N ILE A 258 -18.33 -12.06 15.55
CA ILE A 258 -17.66 -11.45 14.38
C ILE A 258 -18.73 -10.82 13.48
N GLU A 259 -18.59 -9.53 13.22
CA GLU A 259 -19.45 -8.76 12.35
C GLU A 259 -18.70 -8.30 11.10
N PHE A 260 -19.19 -8.69 9.90
CA PHE A 260 -18.65 -8.21 8.63
C PHE A 260 -19.43 -6.98 8.18
N ARG A 261 -18.71 -5.89 7.99
CA ARG A 261 -19.23 -4.63 7.48
C ARG A 261 -18.83 -4.48 6.02
N THR A 262 -19.44 -5.29 5.19
CA THR A 262 -19.27 -5.24 3.74
C THR A 262 -20.66 -5.15 3.14
N ASP A 263 -20.90 -4.14 2.30
CA ASP A 263 -21.99 -4.26 1.35
C ASP A 263 -21.55 -5.16 0.16
N ARG A 264 -22.45 -5.38 -0.78
CA ARG A 264 -22.20 -6.21 -1.97
C ARG A 264 -21.05 -5.67 -2.85
N PHE A 265 -20.60 -4.42 -2.63
CA PHE A 265 -19.56 -3.71 -3.34
C PHE A 265 -18.31 -3.46 -2.47
N GLY A 266 -18.39 -3.76 -1.17
CA GLY A 266 -17.23 -3.75 -0.27
C GLY A 266 -16.86 -2.40 0.33
N ASP A 267 -17.74 -1.41 0.23
CA ASP A 267 -17.42 -0.04 0.64
C ASP A 267 -18.35 0.42 1.77
N ALA A 268 -17.91 0.26 3.01
CA ALA A 268 -18.42 1.10 4.09
C ALA A 268 -18.07 2.57 3.75
N SER A 269 -18.96 3.50 4.06
CA SER A 269 -18.64 4.92 3.87
C SER A 269 -17.44 5.34 4.72
N ASP A 270 -16.66 6.31 4.26
CA ASP A 270 -15.54 6.85 5.04
C ASP A 270 -16.00 7.29 6.43
N THR A 271 -17.17 7.92 6.54
CA THR A 271 -17.77 8.33 7.82
C THR A 271 -18.05 7.12 8.74
N GLU A 272 -18.52 6.00 8.20
CA GLU A 272 -18.75 4.78 8.99
C GLU A 272 -17.42 4.19 9.49
N LEU A 273 -16.40 4.16 8.65
CA LEU A 273 -15.07 3.71 9.01
C LEU A 273 -14.42 4.60 10.08
N GLU A 274 -14.50 5.91 9.92
CA GLU A 274 -14.00 6.90 10.87
C GLU A 274 -14.69 6.76 12.22
N ASN A 275 -16.02 6.70 12.21
CA ASN A 275 -16.81 6.52 13.44
C ASN A 275 -16.47 5.18 14.14
N ALA A 276 -16.31 4.10 13.39
CA ALA A 276 -15.93 2.81 13.97
C ALA A 276 -14.51 2.85 14.57
N LEU A 277 -13.53 3.48 13.90
CA LEU A 277 -12.18 3.63 14.44
C LEU A 277 -12.16 4.50 15.70
N ASN A 278 -12.90 5.62 15.70
CA ASN A 278 -12.98 6.54 16.84
C ASN A 278 -13.52 5.86 18.10
N HIS A 279 -14.33 4.81 17.96
CA HIS A 279 -14.97 4.08 19.06
C HIS A 279 -14.37 2.69 19.33
N ALA A 280 -13.53 2.16 18.43
CA ALA A 280 -12.98 0.81 18.59
C ALA A 280 -12.10 0.69 19.84
N LYS A 281 -12.22 -0.41 20.58
CA LYS A 281 -11.35 -0.78 21.71
C LYS A 281 -9.89 -0.94 21.27
N GLY A 282 -9.67 -1.37 20.06
CA GLY A 282 -8.35 -1.50 19.43
C GLY A 282 -8.49 -1.96 17.98
N TRP A 283 -7.40 -1.81 17.24
CA TRP A 283 -7.30 -2.25 15.86
C TRP A 283 -6.30 -3.42 15.75
N ILE A 284 -6.72 -4.52 15.08
CA ILE A 284 -5.91 -5.74 15.01
C ILE A 284 -5.47 -6.01 13.58
N TYR A 285 -4.18 -6.31 13.39
CA TYR A 285 -3.63 -6.60 12.07
C TYR A 285 -2.50 -7.64 12.10
N ALA A 286 -2.60 -8.68 11.26
CA ALA A 286 -1.71 -9.84 11.32
C ALA A 286 -0.72 -9.96 10.15
N ALA A 287 -0.69 -8.98 9.24
CA ALA A 287 0.22 -9.04 8.10
C ALA A 287 1.43 -8.12 8.24
N GLU A 288 2.48 -8.42 7.46
CA GLU A 288 3.60 -7.52 7.24
C GLU A 288 3.22 -6.48 6.18
N GLU A 289 3.32 -5.20 6.51
CA GLU A 289 3.07 -4.07 5.59
C GLU A 289 4.36 -3.33 5.26
N ASP A 290 4.38 -2.66 4.11
CA ASP A 290 5.53 -1.82 3.75
C ASP A 290 5.61 -0.57 4.62
N PHE A 291 4.47 0.08 4.90
CA PHE A 291 4.33 1.15 5.88
C PHE A 291 3.15 0.87 6.82
N GLY A 292 1.91 0.91 6.34
CA GLY A 292 0.71 0.66 7.15
C GLY A 292 -0.06 1.92 7.51
N ILE A 293 -0.51 2.68 6.51
CA ILE A 293 -1.29 3.93 6.69
C ILE A 293 -2.46 3.73 7.67
N VAL A 294 -3.18 2.60 7.58
CA VAL A 294 -4.33 2.31 8.46
C VAL A 294 -3.93 2.20 9.93
N GLN A 295 -2.70 1.79 10.24
CA GLN A 295 -2.20 1.77 11.62
C GLN A 295 -2.05 3.18 12.18
N VAL A 296 -1.58 4.12 11.36
CA VAL A 296 -1.50 5.54 11.73
C VAL A 296 -2.91 6.12 11.90
N GLU A 297 -3.85 5.77 11.01
CA GLU A 297 -5.25 6.17 11.13
C GLU A 297 -5.89 5.63 12.42
N ALA A 298 -5.62 4.37 12.78
CA ALA A 298 -6.10 3.78 14.02
C ALA A 298 -5.55 4.51 15.26
N LEU A 299 -4.25 4.82 15.27
CA LEU A 299 -3.63 5.60 16.35
C LEU A 299 -4.19 7.03 16.42
N ALA A 300 -4.39 7.69 15.27
CA ALA A 300 -5.00 9.02 15.22
C ALA A 300 -6.45 9.02 15.76
N ALA A 301 -7.20 7.93 15.52
CA ALA A 301 -8.51 7.69 16.13
C ALA A 301 -8.41 7.27 17.61
N GLY A 302 -7.19 7.22 18.19
CA GLY A 302 -6.91 6.82 19.56
C GLY A 302 -7.07 5.31 19.81
N ALA A 303 -7.25 4.47 18.79
CA ALA A 303 -7.36 3.01 18.95
C ALA A 303 -5.96 2.39 19.05
N PRO A 304 -5.60 1.71 20.17
CA PRO A 304 -4.33 1.02 20.27
C PRO A 304 -4.22 -0.07 19.19
N VAL A 305 -3.02 -0.20 18.64
CA VAL A 305 -2.76 -1.13 17.54
C VAL A 305 -2.20 -2.44 18.07
N ILE A 306 -2.87 -3.56 17.76
CA ILE A 306 -2.39 -4.91 18.05
C ILE A 306 -1.93 -5.52 16.72
N ALA A 307 -0.63 -5.59 16.50
CA ALA A 307 -0.12 -5.93 15.17
C ALA A 307 1.11 -6.82 15.17
N LEU A 308 1.37 -7.44 14.02
CA LEU A 308 2.61 -8.17 13.79
C LEU A 308 3.80 -7.20 13.84
N GLY A 309 4.75 -7.46 14.74
CA GLY A 309 5.97 -6.67 14.91
C GLY A 309 6.96 -6.88 13.76
N ARG A 310 6.57 -6.57 12.52
CA ARG A 310 7.40 -6.66 11.31
C ARG A 310 7.03 -5.57 10.32
N GLY A 311 7.97 -5.27 9.41
CA GLY A 311 7.78 -4.29 8.36
C GLY A 311 7.56 -2.88 8.90
N GLY A 312 6.76 -2.08 8.20
CA GLY A 312 6.45 -0.70 8.57
C GLY A 312 5.72 -0.52 9.90
N THR A 313 5.14 -1.59 10.45
CA THR A 313 4.55 -1.56 11.80
C THR A 313 5.56 -1.11 12.86
N LEU A 314 6.84 -1.47 12.69
CA LEU A 314 7.91 -1.10 13.62
C LEU A 314 8.26 0.40 13.61
N ASP A 315 7.90 1.11 12.54
CA ASP A 315 8.05 2.57 12.44
C ASP A 315 6.88 3.32 13.11
N ILE A 316 5.75 2.62 13.40
CA ILE A 316 4.50 3.24 13.82
C ILE A 316 4.15 2.90 15.27
N VAL A 317 4.29 1.64 15.65
CA VAL A 317 3.78 1.11 16.92
C VAL A 317 4.91 0.92 17.93
N GLN A 318 4.80 1.59 19.06
CA GLN A 318 5.66 1.40 20.22
C GLN A 318 5.00 0.39 21.17
N ASP A 319 5.65 -0.80 21.34
CA ASP A 319 5.07 -1.89 22.15
C ASP A 319 4.89 -1.48 23.62
N GLY A 320 3.68 -1.64 24.11
CA GLY A 320 3.28 -1.24 25.45
C GLY A 320 2.88 0.22 25.64
N GLU A 321 3.09 1.10 24.65
CA GLU A 321 2.75 2.52 24.69
C GLU A 321 1.58 2.86 23.76
N SER A 322 1.74 2.63 22.45
CA SER A 322 0.70 2.90 21.44
C SER A 322 -0.02 1.63 20.96
N GLY A 323 0.42 0.48 21.43
CA GLY A 323 -0.17 -0.81 21.08
C GLY A 323 0.58 -2.01 21.62
N VAL A 324 0.29 -3.18 21.09
CA VAL A 324 0.96 -4.45 21.43
C VAL A 324 1.45 -5.13 20.17
N LEU A 325 2.74 -5.50 20.17
CA LEU A 325 3.35 -6.25 19.09
C LEU A 325 3.40 -7.75 19.40
N PHE A 326 2.96 -8.57 18.45
CA PHE A 326 3.21 -10.01 18.45
C PHE A 326 4.20 -10.38 17.33
N HIS A 327 4.93 -11.50 17.48
CA HIS A 327 6.05 -11.80 16.58
C HIS A 327 5.84 -13.05 15.71
N GLU A 328 4.78 -13.81 15.98
CA GLU A 328 4.41 -15.00 15.23
C GLU A 328 3.04 -14.87 14.60
N GLN A 329 2.91 -15.21 13.33
CA GLN A 329 1.62 -15.22 12.62
C GLN A 329 0.79 -16.46 12.99
N THR A 330 0.37 -16.54 14.25
CA THR A 330 -0.46 -17.63 14.79
C THR A 330 -1.67 -17.07 15.53
N VAL A 331 -2.72 -17.87 15.61
CA VAL A 331 -3.93 -17.52 16.38
C VAL A 331 -3.59 -17.28 17.85
N ASP A 332 -2.72 -18.11 18.42
CA ASP A 332 -2.38 -18.01 19.84
C ASP A 332 -1.58 -16.75 20.16
N ALA A 333 -0.64 -16.36 19.30
CA ALA A 333 0.11 -15.12 19.48
C ALA A 333 -0.81 -13.88 19.46
N ILE A 334 -1.84 -13.87 18.60
CA ILE A 334 -2.82 -12.78 18.55
C ILE A 334 -3.71 -12.81 19.80
N VAL A 335 -4.14 -13.99 20.26
CA VAL A 335 -4.91 -14.15 21.49
C VAL A 335 -4.14 -13.58 22.69
N ASP A 336 -2.85 -13.90 22.82
CA ASP A 336 -2.02 -13.41 23.92
C ASP A 336 -1.77 -11.90 23.80
N ALA A 337 -1.60 -11.37 22.59
CA ALA A 337 -1.47 -9.94 22.36
C ALA A 337 -2.76 -9.18 22.71
N ILE A 338 -3.96 -9.71 22.40
CA ILE A 338 -5.24 -9.13 22.81
C ILE A 338 -5.34 -9.10 24.35
N LYS A 339 -5.02 -10.20 25.04
CA LYS A 339 -5.02 -10.24 26.51
C LYS A 339 -4.05 -9.25 27.12
N LYS A 340 -2.83 -9.12 26.54
CA LYS A 340 -1.84 -8.12 26.96
C LYS A 340 -2.39 -6.71 26.77
N ALA A 341 -3.05 -6.43 25.65
CA ALA A 341 -3.67 -5.13 25.38
C ALA A 341 -4.79 -4.80 26.37
N GLU A 342 -5.61 -5.80 26.77
CA GLU A 342 -6.66 -5.64 27.78
C GLU A 342 -6.12 -5.35 29.19
N ALA A 343 -4.93 -5.83 29.51
CA ALA A 343 -4.25 -5.57 30.77
C ALA A 343 -3.41 -4.29 30.77
N THR A 344 -3.28 -3.60 29.62
CA THR A 344 -2.47 -2.40 29.44
C THR A 344 -3.36 -1.17 29.40
N THR A 345 -2.98 -0.13 30.13
CA THR A 345 -3.62 1.19 30.02
C THR A 345 -2.84 2.02 29.01
N PHE A 346 -3.44 2.28 27.86
CA PHE A 346 -2.89 3.16 26.85
C PHE A 346 -3.32 4.62 27.14
N LEU A 347 -2.37 5.54 27.18
CA LEU A 347 -2.66 6.95 27.43
C LEU A 347 -2.92 7.64 26.07
N PRO A 348 -4.09 8.31 25.91
CA PRO A 348 -4.34 9.12 24.71
C PRO A 348 -3.34 10.27 24.61
N GLY A 349 -2.72 10.46 23.46
CA GLY A 349 -1.89 11.64 23.17
C GLY A 349 -0.41 11.54 23.57
N THR A 350 0.10 10.32 23.78
CA THR A 350 1.55 10.08 23.86
C THR A 350 2.14 9.78 22.50
#